data_8a9e1b2e93db7d48aa48fd3203c05f8c
#
_entry.id   8a9e1b2e93db7d48aa48fd3203c05f8c
#
_cell.length_a   1.000
_cell.length_b   1.000
_cell.length_c   1.000
_cell.angle_alpha   90.00
_cell.angle_beta   90.00
_cell.angle_gamma   90.00
#
_symmetry.space_group_name_H-M   'P 1'
#
loop_
_entity.id
_entity.type
_entity.pdbx_description
1 polymer ?
#
loop_
_entity_poly.entity_id
_entity_poly.type
_entity_poly.pdbx_seq_one_letter_code
_entity_poly.pdbx_strand_id
1 'polypeptide(L)'
;MSEFRPRPWLLCIVVLVAAAAAIGVRAGFGTEPSFGTAQAWLVASPVADAVKVSETTPASEVHPSGYVWSATRIGSGIRLRGQVPSEEDRRTVLGMVKAHFPDLEAEDRLKVAPGAPPKEQWLGAVSFGLKQLSHLTRGSARLYNVTLKIDGEARSAADYADVKKAISGPLPTGLTIMAENVRPPMADPFVFVAELGANELSLSGSVPSEGARQNVRELSRQLFERPGLDDRLEVASGAPKNWDAAVTAALRALSRLDSGKISLSGLAVTIEGVAPDKGTAIAVSYQLRRDLPTLFSTSESIKWKEAAISNDVASRVVPRIKDLARSDGQGPRVKLPKLLPLFDSD
;
A
#
# COMPACT_ATOMS: atom_id res chain seq x y z
N MET A 1 -20.70 25.37 39.38
CA MET A 1 -21.78 24.38 39.46
C MET A 1 -22.43 24.33 38.09
N SER A 2 -21.98 23.43 37.25
CA SER A 2 -22.66 23.06 36.01
C SER A 2 -22.25 21.62 35.68
N GLU A 3 -23.24 20.78 35.59
CA GLU A 3 -23.21 19.34 35.60
C GLU A 3 -22.63 18.75 34.30
N PHE A 4 -21.74 17.84 34.48
CA PHE A 4 -21.17 16.96 33.45
C PHE A 4 -22.13 15.78 33.24
N ARG A 5 -22.77 15.67 32.07
CA ARG A 5 -23.52 14.45 31.67
C ARG A 5 -22.67 13.56 30.78
N PRO A 6 -22.43 12.32 31.15
CA PRO A 6 -21.80 11.33 30.26
C PRO A 6 -22.82 10.74 29.28
N ARG A 7 -22.46 10.65 28.03
CA ARG A 7 -23.20 9.88 27.01
C ARG A 7 -22.79 8.42 27.08
N PRO A 8 -23.68 7.45 27.13
CA PRO A 8 -23.39 6.05 27.09
C PRO A 8 -23.38 5.54 25.62
N TRP A 9 -22.24 5.11 25.15
CA TRP A 9 -22.10 4.23 24.00
C TRP A 9 -21.25 3.04 24.40
N LEU A 10 -21.89 2.09 25.04
CA LEU A 10 -21.35 0.76 25.31
C LEU A 10 -22.48 -0.24 25.09
N LEU A 11 -22.11 -1.37 24.52
CA LEU A 11 -22.83 -2.63 24.36
C LEU A 11 -23.51 -2.88 23.01
N CYS A 12 -22.79 -3.61 22.16
CA CYS A 12 -23.30 -4.82 21.51
C CYS A 12 -22.13 -5.65 20.98
N ILE A 13 -21.53 -6.42 21.90
CA ILE A 13 -20.77 -7.64 21.54
C ILE A 13 -21.79 -8.75 21.67
N VAL A 14 -22.19 -9.35 20.57
CA VAL A 14 -22.90 -10.65 20.56
C VAL A 14 -21.96 -11.69 19.99
N VAL A 15 -21.54 -12.56 20.87
CA VAL A 15 -20.90 -13.84 20.65
C VAL A 15 -21.88 -14.75 19.91
N LEU A 16 -21.46 -15.35 18.79
CA LEU A 16 -22.14 -16.49 18.18
C LEU A 16 -21.13 -17.60 17.94
N VAL A 17 -21.08 -18.50 18.93
CA VAL A 17 -20.55 -19.86 18.83
C VAL A 17 -21.72 -20.79 18.60
N ALA A 18 -21.72 -21.56 17.53
CA ALA A 18 -22.48 -22.83 17.41
C ALA A 18 -21.90 -23.63 16.24
N ALA A 19 -21.17 -24.68 16.55
CA ALA A 19 -21.60 -26.07 16.59
C ALA A 19 -21.71 -26.72 15.21
N ALA A 20 -20.64 -27.49 14.89
CA ALA A 20 -20.63 -28.50 13.83
C ALA A 20 -21.46 -29.71 14.27
N ALA A 21 -22.41 -30.18 13.46
CA ALA A 21 -23.04 -31.47 13.57
C ALA A 21 -22.65 -32.33 12.38
N ALA A 22 -22.11 -33.48 12.71
CA ALA A 22 -21.79 -34.57 11.81
C ALA A 22 -23.08 -35.24 11.28
N ILE A 23 -23.13 -35.52 9.97
CA ILE A 23 -24.02 -36.55 9.44
C ILE A 23 -23.20 -37.44 8.52
N GLY A 24 -23.01 -38.66 8.97
CA GLY A 24 -22.54 -39.76 8.16
C GLY A 24 -23.68 -40.38 7.36
N VAL A 25 -23.42 -40.73 6.13
CA VAL A 25 -24.24 -41.72 5.40
C VAL A 25 -23.31 -42.73 4.75
N ARG A 26 -23.67 -43.93 4.99
CA ARG A 26 -23.11 -45.25 4.69
C ARG A 26 -23.81 -45.79 3.44
N ALA A 27 -23.13 -46.63 2.72
CA ALA A 27 -23.57 -47.66 1.75
C ALA A 27 -22.88 -47.47 0.40
N GLY A 28 -22.32 -48.42 -0.25
CA GLY A 28 -22.27 -49.87 -0.06
C GLY A 28 -21.77 -50.52 -1.34
N PHE A 29 -21.16 -51.65 -1.13
CA PHE A 29 -21.08 -52.83 -2.03
C PHE A 29 -20.41 -52.75 -3.42
N GLY A 30 -19.43 -53.60 -3.52
CA GLY A 30 -19.26 -54.71 -4.43
C GLY A 30 -18.10 -54.50 -5.40
N THR A 31 -17.16 -55.30 -5.66
CA THR A 31 -17.03 -56.75 -5.77
C THR A 31 -15.55 -57.01 -6.08
N GLU A 32 -15.00 -58.01 -5.40
CA GLU A 32 -13.76 -58.66 -5.83
C GLU A 32 -14.00 -59.49 -7.09
N PRO A 33 -12.99 -59.84 -7.86
CA PRO A 33 -12.52 -61.19 -7.80
C PRO A 33 -11.00 -61.42 -7.76
N SER A 34 -10.63 -62.24 -6.93
CA SER A 34 -9.72 -63.36 -6.77
C SER A 34 -8.86 -63.84 -7.93
N PHE A 35 -7.71 -64.39 -7.47
CA PHE A 35 -6.87 -65.48 -7.96
C PHE A 35 -5.64 -65.12 -8.85
N GLY A 36 -4.49 -65.49 -8.30
CA GLY A 36 -3.23 -65.66 -8.99
C GLY A 36 -2.09 -65.99 -8.04
N THR A 37 -2.09 -67.24 -7.57
CA THR A 37 -0.95 -67.91 -6.91
C THR A 37 0.23 -68.00 -7.85
N ALA A 38 1.47 -67.67 -7.42
CA ALA A 38 2.66 -68.48 -7.70
C ALA A 38 3.93 -67.88 -7.07
N GLN A 39 4.44 -68.66 -6.15
CA GLN A 39 5.85 -69.12 -6.05
C GLN A 39 6.90 -68.15 -5.48
N ALA A 40 7.29 -68.56 -4.31
CA ALA A 40 8.50 -68.24 -3.60
C ALA A 40 9.77 -68.51 -4.40
N TRP A 41 10.67 -67.53 -4.43
CA TRP A 41 12.09 -67.77 -4.59
C TRP A 41 12.82 -67.16 -3.40
N LEU A 42 13.23 -68.02 -2.51
CA LEU A 42 14.25 -67.75 -1.50
C LEU A 42 15.58 -67.50 -2.19
N VAL A 43 16.13 -66.33 -2.13
CA VAL A 43 17.57 -66.09 -2.29
C VAL A 43 18.01 -65.18 -1.18
N ALA A 44 19.03 -65.59 -0.53
CA ALA A 44 19.71 -65.10 0.65
C ALA A 44 20.01 -63.62 0.69
N SER A 45 19.90 -63.03 1.86
CA SER A 45 20.50 -61.78 2.26
C SER A 45 22.04 -61.75 2.09
N PRO A 46 22.60 -60.59 1.81
CA PRO A 46 23.59 -60.15 2.73
C PRO A 46 23.47 -58.70 3.16
N VAL A 47 23.79 -58.49 4.38
CA VAL A 47 24.45 -57.36 5.04
C VAL A 47 23.72 -56.03 5.02
N ALA A 48 23.19 -55.71 6.16
CA ALA A 48 22.81 -54.37 6.62
C ALA A 48 24.02 -53.44 6.59
N ASP A 49 24.10 -52.57 5.57
CA ASP A 49 24.79 -51.29 5.73
C ASP A 49 23.79 -50.28 6.29
N ALA A 50 24.00 -49.93 7.57
CA ALA A 50 23.33 -48.86 8.23
C ALA A 50 23.62 -47.54 7.51
N VAL A 51 22.69 -47.10 6.64
CA VAL A 51 22.67 -45.72 6.19
C VAL A 51 22.41 -44.87 7.43
N LYS A 52 23.47 -44.31 7.96
CA LYS A 52 23.39 -43.17 8.90
C LYS A 52 22.60 -42.11 8.17
N VAL A 53 21.35 -41.94 8.55
CA VAL A 53 20.61 -40.71 8.31
C VAL A 53 21.39 -39.63 9.02
N SER A 54 22.22 -38.90 8.27
CA SER A 54 22.79 -37.65 8.76
C SER A 54 21.61 -36.75 9.06
N GLU A 55 21.36 -36.56 10.35
CA GLU A 55 20.54 -35.44 10.82
C GLU A 55 21.12 -34.21 10.13
N THR A 56 20.37 -33.64 9.22
CA THR A 56 20.66 -32.32 8.65
C THR A 56 20.50 -31.35 9.79
N THR A 57 21.59 -31.10 10.51
CA THR A 57 21.75 -29.97 11.41
C THR A 57 21.25 -28.74 10.63
N PRO A 58 20.29 -27.96 11.15
CA PRO A 58 19.86 -26.74 10.47
C PRO A 58 21.12 -25.93 10.18
N ALA A 59 21.28 -25.50 8.94
CA ALA A 59 22.43 -24.77 8.47
C ALA A 59 22.74 -23.68 9.51
N SER A 60 23.85 -23.87 10.23
CA SER A 60 24.41 -22.87 11.12
C SER A 60 24.54 -21.63 10.27
N GLU A 61 23.75 -20.59 10.56
CA GLU A 61 23.99 -19.27 9.99
C GLU A 61 25.48 -19.02 10.20
N VAL A 62 26.23 -18.91 9.13
CA VAL A 62 27.66 -18.58 9.17
C VAL A 62 27.71 -17.18 9.74
N HIS A 63 27.80 -17.10 11.06
CA HIS A 63 28.06 -15.85 11.73
C HIS A 63 29.49 -15.45 11.32
N PRO A 64 29.67 -14.33 10.63
CA PRO A 64 31.00 -13.87 10.34
C PRO A 64 31.75 -13.78 11.67
N SER A 65 32.89 -14.49 11.77
CA SER A 65 33.76 -14.43 12.94
C SER A 65 34.31 -13.01 13.04
N GLY A 66 33.69 -12.19 13.90
CA GLY A 66 34.05 -10.79 14.03
C GLY A 66 33.49 -10.20 15.32
N TYR A 67 33.87 -8.97 15.58
CA TYR A 67 33.39 -8.19 16.72
C TYR A 67 31.93 -7.77 16.51
N VAL A 68 31.02 -8.33 17.32
CA VAL A 68 29.57 -8.20 17.12
C VAL A 68 28.96 -7.32 18.20
N TRP A 69 28.17 -6.34 17.75
CA TRP A 69 27.33 -5.52 18.61
C TRP A 69 25.93 -5.39 18.00
N SER A 70 24.93 -5.26 18.86
CA SER A 70 23.56 -5.04 18.38
C SER A 70 22.72 -4.26 19.39
N ALA A 71 21.83 -3.41 18.86
CA ALA A 71 20.74 -2.78 19.56
C ALA A 71 19.41 -3.17 18.90
N THR A 72 18.43 -3.58 19.72
CA THR A 72 17.11 -3.96 19.22
C THR A 72 16.03 -3.21 19.99
N ARG A 73 15.18 -2.49 19.28
CA ARG A 73 14.01 -1.82 19.85
C ARG A 73 12.82 -2.78 19.87
N ILE A 74 12.28 -3.03 21.07
CA ILE A 74 11.16 -3.96 21.31
C ILE A 74 10.14 -3.26 22.21
N GLY A 75 9.00 -2.87 21.66
CA GLY A 75 7.97 -2.16 22.42
C GLY A 75 8.52 -0.91 23.11
N SER A 76 8.39 -0.83 24.43
CA SER A 76 8.87 0.27 25.27
C SER A 76 10.32 0.13 25.74
N GLY A 77 11.09 -0.83 25.22
CA GLY A 77 12.46 -1.08 25.64
C GLY A 77 13.44 -1.15 24.48
N ILE A 78 14.74 -0.97 24.83
CA ILE A 78 15.85 -1.21 23.93
C ILE A 78 16.80 -2.22 24.55
N ARG A 79 17.11 -3.27 23.81
CA ARG A 79 18.02 -4.35 24.25
C ARG A 79 19.35 -4.21 23.53
N LEU A 80 20.43 -4.16 24.31
CA LEU A 80 21.81 -4.14 23.83
C LEU A 80 22.44 -5.51 24.03
N ARG A 81 23.10 -6.04 23.01
CA ARG A 81 23.81 -7.33 23.07
C ARG A 81 25.12 -7.26 22.31
N GLY A 82 26.04 -8.10 22.70
CA GLY A 82 27.31 -8.27 21.99
C GLY A 82 28.48 -7.75 22.79
N GLN A 83 29.49 -7.24 22.08
CA GLN A 83 30.81 -6.93 22.64
C GLN A 83 31.06 -5.43 22.68
N VAL A 84 31.79 -4.97 23.68
CA VAL A 84 32.29 -3.60 23.82
C VAL A 84 33.80 -3.66 24.15
N PRO A 85 34.62 -2.66 23.72
CA PRO A 85 36.06 -2.70 23.93
C PRO A 85 36.48 -2.58 25.38
N SER A 86 35.75 -1.77 26.16
CA SER A 86 36.04 -1.48 27.56
C SER A 86 34.78 -1.12 28.36
N GLU A 87 34.87 -1.06 29.68
CA GLU A 87 33.80 -0.57 30.55
C GLU A 87 33.52 0.95 30.34
N GLU A 88 34.53 1.70 29.91
CA GLU A 88 34.37 3.12 29.53
C GLU A 88 33.50 3.24 28.28
N ASP A 89 33.78 2.43 27.24
CA ASP A 89 33.00 2.40 25.98
C ASP A 89 31.59 1.89 26.22
N ARG A 90 31.41 0.92 27.15
CA ARG A 90 30.07 0.47 27.56
C ARG A 90 29.24 1.61 28.17
N ARG A 91 29.82 2.41 29.07
CA ARG A 91 29.18 3.59 29.65
C ARG A 91 28.85 4.64 28.55
N THR A 92 29.78 4.85 27.62
CA THR A 92 29.57 5.74 26.46
C THR A 92 28.38 5.29 25.60
N VAL A 93 28.30 4.00 25.28
CA VAL A 93 27.18 3.44 24.51
C VAL A 93 25.84 3.59 25.27
N LEU A 94 25.83 3.32 26.58
CA LEU A 94 24.62 3.51 27.40
C LEU A 94 24.19 4.99 27.46
N GLY A 95 25.15 5.92 27.50
CA GLY A 95 24.90 7.36 27.40
C GLY A 95 24.27 7.74 26.05
N MET A 96 24.78 7.21 24.95
CA MET A 96 24.19 7.40 23.61
C MET A 96 22.76 6.85 23.53
N VAL A 97 22.52 5.65 24.11
CA VAL A 97 21.17 5.06 24.17
C VAL A 97 20.22 5.98 24.92
N LYS A 98 20.62 6.48 26.10
CA LYS A 98 19.79 7.40 26.88
C LYS A 98 19.50 8.71 26.13
N ALA A 99 20.45 9.20 25.34
CA ALA A 99 20.27 10.42 24.53
C ALA A 99 19.28 10.21 23.36
N HIS A 100 19.34 9.06 22.68
CA HIS A 100 18.47 8.76 21.54
C HIS A 100 17.10 8.18 21.93
N PHE A 101 17.00 7.59 23.13
CA PHE A 101 15.82 6.87 23.62
C PHE A 101 15.54 7.24 25.10
N PRO A 102 15.25 8.51 25.39
CA PRO A 102 15.08 8.98 26.77
C PRO A 102 13.94 8.28 27.53
N ASP A 103 12.90 7.85 26.79
CA ASP A 103 11.68 7.26 27.34
C ASP A 103 11.68 5.72 27.32
N LEU A 104 12.76 5.08 26.83
CA LEU A 104 12.85 3.63 26.76
C LEU A 104 13.73 3.06 27.86
N GLU A 105 13.33 1.92 28.42
CA GLU A 105 14.17 1.15 29.31
C GLU A 105 15.27 0.41 28.54
N ALA A 106 16.52 0.56 28.98
CA ALA A 106 17.67 -0.10 28.37
C ALA A 106 17.98 -1.43 29.08
N GLU A 107 17.81 -2.55 28.36
CA GLU A 107 18.29 -3.86 28.81
C GLU A 107 19.73 -4.06 28.33
N ASP A 108 20.69 -3.91 29.22
CA ASP A 108 22.12 -4.05 28.93
C ASP A 108 22.59 -5.48 29.08
N ARG A 109 22.97 -6.11 27.96
CA ARG A 109 23.61 -7.44 27.90
C ARG A 109 24.96 -7.38 27.16
N LEU A 110 25.63 -6.23 27.24
CA LEU A 110 26.97 -6.05 26.65
C LEU A 110 28.04 -6.75 27.48
N LYS A 111 29.08 -7.24 26.82
CA LYS A 111 30.23 -7.88 27.43
C LYS A 111 31.53 -7.23 26.96
N VAL A 112 32.44 -6.93 27.85
CA VAL A 112 33.77 -6.46 27.45
C VAL A 112 34.55 -7.60 26.81
N ALA A 113 35.10 -7.37 25.64
CA ALA A 113 35.88 -8.35 24.89
C ALA A 113 36.98 -7.68 24.05
N PRO A 114 38.14 -8.33 23.89
CA PRO A 114 39.19 -7.85 22.99
C PRO A 114 38.84 -8.05 21.53
N GLY A 115 39.64 -7.44 20.63
CA GLY A 115 39.49 -7.63 19.18
C GLY A 115 38.58 -6.61 18.51
N ALA A 116 38.23 -5.51 19.18
CA ALA A 116 37.44 -4.42 18.62
C ALA A 116 38.17 -3.72 17.46
N PRO A 117 37.44 -3.19 16.48
CA PRO A 117 37.95 -2.23 15.50
C PRO A 117 38.49 -0.96 16.19
N PRO A 118 39.20 -0.05 15.46
CA PRO A 118 39.63 1.22 16.03
C PRO A 118 38.48 1.95 16.73
N LYS A 119 38.71 2.40 17.95
CA LYS A 119 37.68 2.94 18.88
C LYS A 119 36.79 3.99 18.22
N GLU A 120 37.38 4.95 17.52
CA GLU A 120 36.64 6.06 16.90
C GLU A 120 35.71 5.55 15.76
N GLN A 121 36.17 4.60 14.94
CA GLN A 121 35.39 4.03 13.86
C GLN A 121 34.23 3.20 14.43
N TRP A 122 34.50 2.39 15.45
CA TRP A 122 33.50 1.54 16.10
C TRP A 122 32.44 2.38 16.82
N LEU A 123 32.83 3.38 17.63
CA LEU A 123 31.90 4.28 18.30
C LEU A 123 31.09 5.12 17.30
N GLY A 124 31.70 5.57 16.21
CA GLY A 124 31.02 6.25 15.11
C GLY A 124 29.95 5.38 14.47
N ALA A 125 30.27 4.11 14.22
CA ALA A 125 29.33 3.13 13.67
C ALA A 125 28.17 2.81 14.64
N VAL A 126 28.45 2.65 15.94
CA VAL A 126 27.43 2.45 16.99
C VAL A 126 26.52 3.67 17.07
N SER A 127 27.07 4.88 17.13
CA SER A 127 26.30 6.13 17.18
C SER A 127 25.39 6.28 15.96
N PHE A 128 25.91 6.01 14.76
CA PHE A 128 25.13 6.03 13.53
C PHE A 128 23.98 5.01 13.57
N GLY A 129 24.26 3.76 13.98
CA GLY A 129 23.26 2.70 14.10
C GLY A 129 22.15 3.06 15.10
N LEU A 130 22.50 3.61 16.27
CA LEU A 130 21.53 4.07 17.28
C LEU A 130 20.68 5.24 16.77
N LYS A 131 21.29 6.19 16.07
CA LYS A 131 20.57 7.31 15.45
C LYS A 131 19.54 6.80 14.42
N GLN A 132 19.93 5.89 13.52
CA GLN A 132 18.98 5.35 12.58
C GLN A 132 17.87 4.53 13.28
N LEU A 133 18.22 3.74 14.30
CA LEU A 133 17.24 2.98 15.09
C LEU A 133 16.24 3.88 15.81
N SER A 134 16.60 5.11 16.17
CA SER A 134 15.68 6.06 16.81
C SER A 134 14.56 6.52 15.90
N HIS A 135 14.71 6.45 14.57
CA HIS A 135 13.68 6.72 13.58
C HIS A 135 12.70 5.53 13.38
N LEU A 136 12.97 4.38 14.00
CA LEU A 136 12.14 3.18 13.82
C LEU A 136 11.20 3.00 15.01
N THR A 137 9.97 2.52 14.75
CA THR A 137 9.02 2.08 15.79
C THR A 137 9.49 0.77 16.44
N ARG A 138 10.00 -0.13 15.60
CA ARG A 138 10.58 -1.42 15.96
C ARG A 138 11.68 -1.77 14.99
N GLY A 139 12.71 -2.45 15.44
CA GLY A 139 13.81 -2.84 14.56
C GLY A 139 15.08 -3.16 15.30
N SER A 140 16.14 -3.39 14.52
CA SER A 140 17.48 -3.67 15.06
C SER A 140 18.57 -3.02 14.21
N ALA A 141 19.64 -2.59 14.89
CA ALA A 141 20.91 -2.21 14.31
C ALA A 141 21.96 -3.22 14.77
N ARG A 142 22.65 -3.89 13.84
CA ARG A 142 23.67 -4.89 14.12
C ARG A 142 24.96 -4.50 13.44
N LEU A 143 26.04 -4.49 14.18
CA LEU A 143 27.39 -4.27 13.69
C LEU A 143 28.20 -5.57 13.72
N TYR A 144 28.86 -5.83 12.63
CA TYR A 144 29.91 -6.84 12.46
C TYR A 144 31.21 -6.09 12.17
N ASN A 145 32.07 -5.93 13.15
CA ASN A 145 33.16 -4.97 13.15
C ASN A 145 32.66 -3.54 12.93
N VAL A 146 32.79 -3.00 11.72
CA VAL A 146 32.27 -1.68 11.28
C VAL A 146 31.29 -1.81 10.10
N THR A 147 30.72 -2.99 9.92
CA THR A 147 29.70 -3.25 8.90
C THR A 147 28.33 -3.31 9.53
N LEU A 148 27.44 -2.39 9.13
CA LEU A 148 26.10 -2.23 9.69
C LEU A 148 25.06 -2.99 8.86
N LYS A 149 24.24 -3.74 9.57
CA LYS A 149 22.93 -4.20 9.09
C LYS A 149 21.84 -3.51 9.89
N ILE A 150 20.88 -2.91 9.23
CA ILE A 150 19.72 -2.29 9.85
C ILE A 150 18.43 -2.84 9.26
N ASP A 151 17.48 -3.17 10.13
CA ASP A 151 16.17 -3.65 9.74
C ASP A 151 15.09 -3.14 10.70
N GLY A 152 13.85 -2.92 10.19
CA GLY A 152 12.76 -2.45 11.02
C GLY A 152 11.66 -1.75 10.25
N GLU A 153 10.86 -0.97 10.99
CA GLU A 153 9.73 -0.19 10.49
C GLU A 153 9.86 1.25 10.98
N ALA A 154 9.84 2.20 10.06
CA ALA A 154 9.91 3.63 10.36
C ALA A 154 8.68 4.10 11.13
N ARG A 155 8.83 5.13 11.97
CA ARG A 155 7.72 5.71 12.75
C ARG A 155 6.78 6.55 11.87
N SER A 156 7.36 7.23 10.88
CA SER A 156 6.66 8.10 9.96
C SER A 156 7.29 8.04 8.57
N ALA A 157 6.61 8.60 7.56
CA ALA A 157 7.16 8.76 6.23
C ALA A 157 8.43 9.65 6.23
N ALA A 158 8.45 10.69 7.06
CA ALA A 158 9.63 11.55 7.24
C ALA A 158 10.80 10.77 7.84
N ASP A 159 10.58 10.00 8.92
CA ASP A 159 11.61 9.14 9.50
C ASP A 159 12.15 8.12 8.49
N TYR A 160 11.27 7.54 7.65
CA TYR A 160 11.69 6.64 6.58
C TYR A 160 12.62 7.34 5.58
N ALA A 161 12.23 8.53 5.12
CA ALA A 161 13.03 9.32 4.19
C ALA A 161 14.38 9.73 4.80
N ASP A 162 14.42 10.10 6.09
CA ASP A 162 15.64 10.45 6.80
C ASP A 162 16.61 9.28 6.91
N VAL A 163 16.11 8.07 7.26
CA VAL A 163 16.92 6.85 7.28
C VAL A 163 17.48 6.53 5.90
N LYS A 164 16.65 6.57 4.86
CA LYS A 164 17.08 6.31 3.46
C LYS A 164 18.15 7.29 3.02
N LYS A 165 17.96 8.59 3.31
CA LYS A 165 18.90 9.64 3.01
C LYS A 165 20.22 9.45 3.76
N ALA A 166 20.17 9.11 5.05
CA ALA A 166 21.37 8.91 5.86
C ALA A 166 22.20 7.72 5.38
N ILE A 167 21.56 6.62 4.97
CA ILE A 167 22.24 5.41 4.48
C ILE A 167 22.83 5.62 3.08
N SER A 168 22.18 6.43 2.23
CA SER A 168 22.65 6.76 0.88
C SER A 168 23.64 7.91 0.83
N GLY A 169 23.80 8.64 1.94
CA GLY A 169 24.68 9.79 2.07
C GLY A 169 26.09 9.45 2.57
N PRO A 170 26.86 10.45 2.99
CA PRO A 170 28.17 10.25 3.60
C PRO A 170 28.04 9.45 4.90
N LEU A 171 28.76 8.33 4.97
CA LEU A 171 28.81 7.48 6.16
C LEU A 171 29.99 7.88 7.06
N PRO A 172 29.91 7.58 8.38
CA PRO A 172 31.06 7.70 9.27
C PRO A 172 32.27 6.93 8.74
N THR A 173 33.47 7.44 9.04
CA THR A 173 34.74 6.84 8.60
C THR A 173 34.82 5.35 8.93
N GLY A 174 35.05 4.53 7.92
CA GLY A 174 35.19 3.09 8.04
C GLY A 174 33.87 2.31 8.08
N LEU A 175 32.72 2.99 8.25
CA LEU A 175 31.42 2.32 8.26
C LEU A 175 31.01 1.88 6.84
N THR A 176 30.55 0.64 6.73
CA THR A 176 29.91 0.11 5.52
C THR A 176 28.51 -0.41 5.84
N ILE A 177 27.62 -0.36 4.87
CA ILE A 177 26.26 -0.92 5.01
C ILE A 177 26.21 -2.27 4.29
N MET A 178 25.97 -3.34 5.05
CA MET A 178 25.83 -4.68 4.51
C MET A 178 24.40 -4.94 3.99
N ALA A 179 23.41 -4.51 4.75
CA ALA A 179 22.00 -4.66 4.39
C ALA A 179 21.14 -3.59 5.06
N GLU A 180 20.14 -3.14 4.34
CA GLU A 180 19.11 -2.24 4.83
C GLU A 180 17.75 -2.78 4.43
N ASN A 181 16.91 -3.10 5.44
CA ASN A 181 15.56 -3.62 5.30
C ASN A 181 14.58 -2.78 6.12
N VAL A 182 14.71 -1.46 6.01
CA VAL A 182 13.77 -0.55 6.67
C VAL A 182 12.53 -0.41 5.81
N ARG A 183 11.37 -0.68 6.41
CA ARG A 183 10.07 -0.53 5.77
C ARG A 183 9.45 0.81 6.13
N PRO A 184 8.70 1.44 5.22
CA PRO A 184 7.91 2.61 5.56
C PRO A 184 6.80 2.26 6.58
N PRO A 185 6.21 3.28 7.25
CA PRO A 185 5.12 3.05 8.20
C PRO A 185 3.91 2.42 7.51
N MET A 186 3.13 1.64 8.25
CA MET A 186 1.87 1.08 7.79
C MET A 186 0.81 2.19 7.73
N ALA A 187 0.14 2.32 6.58
CA ALA A 187 -1.07 3.13 6.45
C ALA A 187 -2.30 2.22 6.43
N ASP A 188 -3.23 2.47 7.35
CA ASP A 188 -4.50 1.75 7.45
C ASP A 188 -5.61 2.73 7.91
N PRO A 189 -6.55 3.09 6.99
CA PRO A 189 -6.62 2.69 5.58
C PRO A 189 -5.50 3.32 4.73
N PHE A 190 -5.11 2.61 3.65
CA PHE A 190 -4.19 3.14 2.63
C PHE A 190 -4.97 4.10 1.74
N VAL A 191 -4.69 5.40 1.86
CA VAL A 191 -5.46 6.46 1.19
C VAL A 191 -4.62 7.15 0.14
N PHE A 192 -5.18 7.35 -1.06
CA PHE A 192 -4.65 8.20 -2.13
C PHE A 192 -5.73 9.17 -2.58
N VAL A 193 -5.39 10.43 -2.76
CA VAL A 193 -6.32 11.48 -3.21
C VAL A 193 -5.67 12.28 -4.33
N ALA A 194 -6.42 12.50 -5.40
CA ALA A 194 -6.09 13.46 -6.45
C ALA A 194 -7.25 14.45 -6.61
N GLU A 195 -6.95 15.75 -6.57
CA GLU A 195 -7.94 16.82 -6.68
C GLU A 195 -7.54 17.78 -7.80
N LEU A 196 -8.40 17.87 -8.81
CA LEU A 196 -8.23 18.73 -9.99
C LEU A 196 -8.98 20.03 -9.77
N GLY A 197 -8.24 21.10 -9.52
CA GLY A 197 -8.73 22.47 -9.51
C GLY A 197 -8.60 23.15 -10.88
N ALA A 198 -8.89 24.45 -10.93
CA ALA A 198 -8.81 25.20 -12.18
C ALA A 198 -7.39 25.32 -12.74
N ASN A 199 -6.38 25.47 -11.87
CA ASN A 199 -4.99 25.72 -12.25
C ASN A 199 -3.99 24.73 -11.62
N GLU A 200 -4.44 23.81 -10.80
CA GLU A 200 -3.58 22.93 -10.01
C GLU A 200 -4.19 21.53 -9.87
N LEU A 201 -3.34 20.54 -9.96
CA LEU A 201 -3.60 19.17 -9.55
C LEU A 201 -2.89 18.89 -8.23
N SER A 202 -3.63 18.66 -7.17
CA SER A 202 -3.09 18.29 -5.87
C SER A 202 -3.12 16.77 -5.70
N LEU A 203 -2.00 16.19 -5.33
CA LEU A 203 -1.84 14.78 -5.00
C LEU A 203 -1.49 14.66 -3.53
N SER A 204 -2.22 13.84 -2.78
CA SER A 204 -1.97 13.63 -1.35
C SER A 204 -2.27 12.20 -0.92
N GLY A 205 -1.78 11.83 0.28
CA GLY A 205 -1.95 10.50 0.83
C GLY A 205 -0.76 9.59 0.59
N SER A 206 -1.00 8.28 0.48
CA SER A 206 0.05 7.26 0.54
C SER A 206 0.35 6.63 -0.81
N VAL A 207 1.62 6.33 -1.05
CA VAL A 207 2.13 5.55 -2.18
C VAL A 207 3.01 4.40 -1.66
N PRO A 208 3.05 3.24 -2.34
CA PRO A 208 3.76 2.07 -1.81
C PRO A 208 5.30 2.18 -1.88
N SER A 209 5.83 3.07 -2.72
CA SER A 209 7.27 3.28 -2.89
C SER A 209 7.57 4.62 -3.55
N GLU A 210 8.81 5.07 -3.47
CA GLU A 210 9.27 6.26 -4.20
C GLU A 210 9.17 6.07 -5.72
N GLY A 211 9.40 4.86 -6.24
CA GLY A 211 9.17 4.53 -7.64
C GLY A 211 7.70 4.70 -8.05
N ALA A 212 6.76 4.23 -7.23
CA ALA A 212 5.33 4.47 -7.45
C ALA A 212 4.97 5.95 -7.42
N ARG A 213 5.56 6.74 -6.49
CA ARG A 213 5.40 8.19 -6.45
C ARG A 213 5.83 8.86 -7.74
N GLN A 214 7.02 8.48 -8.25
CA GLN A 214 7.53 9.02 -9.52
C GLN A 214 6.63 8.65 -10.70
N ASN A 215 6.14 7.40 -10.77
CA ASN A 215 5.21 6.96 -11.81
C ASN A 215 3.89 7.76 -11.79
N VAL A 216 3.33 7.99 -10.60
CA VAL A 216 2.11 8.81 -10.43
C VAL A 216 2.35 10.24 -10.91
N ARG A 217 3.48 10.86 -10.54
CA ARG A 217 3.86 12.20 -10.98
C ARG A 217 4.01 12.30 -12.49
N GLU A 218 4.70 11.33 -13.08
CA GLU A 218 4.92 11.30 -14.54
C GLU A 218 3.59 11.12 -15.29
N LEU A 219 2.75 10.17 -14.86
CA LEU A 219 1.42 9.96 -15.41
C LEU A 219 0.56 11.22 -15.27
N SER A 220 0.62 11.90 -14.13
CA SER A 220 -0.11 13.15 -13.90
C SER A 220 0.33 14.24 -14.89
N ARG A 221 1.62 14.41 -15.13
CA ARG A 221 2.12 15.37 -16.13
C ARG A 221 1.69 15.05 -17.56
N GLN A 222 1.57 13.76 -17.89
CA GLN A 222 1.11 13.33 -19.22
C GLN A 222 -0.38 13.55 -19.43
N LEU A 223 -1.19 13.37 -18.39
CA LEU A 223 -2.65 13.46 -18.46
C LEU A 223 -3.19 14.88 -18.29
N PHE A 224 -2.47 15.75 -17.56
CA PHE A 224 -2.92 17.11 -17.23
C PHE A 224 -1.94 18.14 -17.79
N GLU A 225 -2.25 18.69 -18.96
CA GLU A 225 -1.34 19.56 -19.74
C GLU A 225 -0.98 20.89 -19.07
N ARG A 226 -1.80 21.42 -18.15
CA ARG A 226 -1.68 22.79 -17.64
C ARG A 226 -1.69 22.99 -16.13
N PRO A 227 -2.26 22.14 -15.29
CA PRO A 227 -2.27 22.42 -13.86
C PRO A 227 -0.89 22.32 -13.27
N GLY A 228 -0.55 23.26 -12.39
CA GLY A 228 0.55 23.08 -11.46
C GLY A 228 0.37 21.76 -10.73
N LEU A 229 1.45 21.07 -10.39
CA LEU A 229 1.41 19.82 -9.63
C LEU A 229 1.86 20.07 -8.20
N ASP A 230 0.93 19.98 -7.24
CA ASP A 230 1.22 19.98 -5.81
C ASP A 230 1.29 18.52 -5.32
N ASP A 231 2.50 18.05 -5.06
CA ASP A 231 2.76 16.66 -4.65
C ASP A 231 3.05 16.57 -3.15
N ARG A 232 2.05 16.10 -2.40
CA ARG A 232 2.10 15.80 -0.96
C ARG A 232 1.97 14.30 -0.67
N LEU A 233 2.41 13.47 -1.62
CA LEU A 233 2.38 12.02 -1.44
C LEU A 233 3.47 11.56 -0.46
N GLU A 234 3.13 10.60 0.38
CA GLU A 234 4.04 10.00 1.35
C GLU A 234 4.20 8.51 1.10
N VAL A 235 5.42 7.99 1.31
CA VAL A 235 5.67 6.56 1.15
C VAL A 235 5.19 5.82 2.39
N ALA A 236 4.30 4.83 2.19
CA ALA A 236 3.76 3.98 3.24
C ALA A 236 3.60 2.53 2.76
N SER A 237 3.61 1.60 3.70
CA SER A 237 3.22 0.19 3.45
C SER A 237 1.72 0.01 3.64
N GLY A 238 1.15 -1.10 3.13
CA GLY A 238 -0.28 -1.39 3.26
C GLY A 238 -1.09 -1.16 1.98
N ALA A 239 -0.44 -0.85 0.86
CA ALA A 239 -1.13 -0.71 -0.42
C ALA A 239 -1.88 -1.99 -0.81
N PRO A 240 -3.14 -1.90 -1.24
CA PRO A 240 -3.88 -3.05 -1.74
C PRO A 240 -3.27 -3.59 -3.04
N LYS A 241 -3.55 -4.86 -3.31
CA LYS A 241 -3.11 -5.49 -4.56
C LYS A 241 -3.68 -4.73 -5.77
N ASN A 242 -2.86 -4.53 -6.81
CA ASN A 242 -3.21 -3.78 -8.02
C ASN A 242 -3.50 -2.28 -7.79
N TRP A 243 -2.95 -1.70 -6.73
CA TRP A 243 -3.08 -0.28 -6.43
C TRP A 243 -2.64 0.62 -7.61
N ASP A 244 -1.51 0.30 -8.25
CA ASP A 244 -0.98 1.09 -9.38
C ASP A 244 -1.98 1.14 -10.55
N ALA A 245 -2.62 0.01 -10.86
CA ALA A 245 -3.65 -0.05 -11.90
C ALA A 245 -4.89 0.77 -11.52
N ALA A 246 -5.31 0.71 -10.25
CA ALA A 246 -6.44 1.47 -9.75
C ALA A 246 -6.18 2.98 -9.80
N VAL A 247 -5.00 3.44 -9.38
CA VAL A 247 -4.60 4.87 -9.47
C VAL A 247 -4.51 5.32 -10.93
N THR A 248 -3.97 4.48 -11.81
CA THR A 248 -3.91 4.79 -13.25
C THR A 248 -5.31 5.00 -13.84
N ALA A 249 -6.26 4.11 -13.56
CA ALA A 249 -7.65 4.23 -13.99
C ALA A 249 -8.30 5.49 -13.40
N ALA A 250 -8.04 5.76 -12.12
CA ALA A 250 -8.53 6.92 -11.39
C ALA A 250 -8.07 8.24 -12.01
N LEU A 251 -6.76 8.40 -12.24
CA LEU A 251 -6.20 9.61 -12.84
C LEU A 251 -6.67 9.85 -14.27
N ARG A 252 -6.82 8.77 -15.08
CA ARG A 252 -7.42 8.86 -16.43
C ARG A 252 -8.88 9.30 -16.41
N ALA A 253 -9.65 8.86 -15.41
CA ALA A 253 -11.02 9.30 -15.22
C ALA A 253 -11.08 10.78 -14.84
N LEU A 254 -10.25 11.20 -13.87
CA LEU A 254 -10.19 12.58 -13.41
C LEU A 254 -9.73 13.56 -14.49
N SER A 255 -8.80 13.16 -15.38
CA SER A 255 -8.29 14.03 -16.45
C SER A 255 -9.32 14.41 -17.51
N ARG A 256 -10.47 13.75 -17.53
CA ARG A 256 -11.59 14.04 -18.44
C ARG A 256 -12.64 14.98 -17.85
N LEU A 257 -12.47 15.35 -16.58
CA LEU A 257 -13.35 16.30 -15.91
C LEU A 257 -12.75 17.71 -15.99
N ASP A 258 -13.61 18.72 -15.94
CA ASP A 258 -13.18 20.12 -15.83
C ASP A 258 -12.63 20.44 -14.43
N SER A 259 -13.19 19.80 -13.43
CA SER A 259 -12.74 19.84 -12.04
C SER A 259 -13.28 18.63 -11.29
N GLY A 260 -12.61 18.22 -10.23
CA GLY A 260 -13.09 17.10 -9.45
C GLY A 260 -12.05 16.54 -8.49
N LYS A 261 -12.48 15.54 -7.77
CA LYS A 261 -11.68 14.82 -6.78
C LYS A 261 -11.89 13.34 -6.93
N ILE A 262 -10.81 12.60 -6.88
CA ILE A 262 -10.87 11.15 -6.78
C ILE A 262 -10.09 10.70 -5.55
N SER A 263 -10.69 9.79 -4.79
CA SER A 263 -10.03 9.20 -3.62
C SER A 263 -10.10 7.68 -3.66
N LEU A 264 -8.99 7.06 -3.32
CA LEU A 264 -8.89 5.63 -3.07
C LEU A 264 -8.64 5.46 -1.57
N SER A 265 -9.51 4.70 -0.89
CA SER A 265 -9.34 4.35 0.52
C SER A 265 -9.47 2.84 0.66
N GLY A 266 -8.35 2.17 0.87
CA GLY A 266 -8.28 0.72 0.76
C GLY A 266 -8.75 0.27 -0.63
N LEU A 267 -9.86 -0.49 -0.69
CA LEU A 267 -10.45 -0.98 -1.93
C LEU A 267 -11.64 -0.12 -2.44
N ALA A 268 -11.96 0.98 -1.76
CA ALA A 268 -13.03 1.88 -2.18
C ALA A 268 -12.47 3.04 -3.03
N VAL A 269 -13.06 3.28 -4.19
CA VAL A 269 -12.76 4.40 -5.08
C VAL A 269 -13.96 5.32 -5.15
N THR A 270 -13.77 6.59 -4.81
CA THR A 270 -14.81 7.62 -4.93
C THR A 270 -14.37 8.67 -5.92
N ILE A 271 -15.23 9.00 -6.89
CA ILE A 271 -15.02 10.09 -7.84
C ILE A 271 -16.15 11.10 -7.75
N GLU A 272 -15.80 12.37 -7.61
CA GLU A 272 -16.72 13.49 -7.62
C GLU A 272 -16.19 14.56 -8.56
N GLY A 273 -17.07 15.25 -9.30
CA GLY A 273 -16.60 16.31 -10.16
C GLY A 273 -17.61 16.82 -11.17
N VAL A 274 -17.12 17.67 -12.06
CA VAL A 274 -17.91 18.31 -13.12
C VAL A 274 -17.30 17.95 -14.45
N ALA A 275 -18.08 17.27 -15.30
CA ALA A 275 -17.74 16.98 -16.68
C ALA A 275 -18.15 18.13 -17.61
N PRO A 276 -17.49 18.34 -18.75
CA PRO A 276 -17.86 19.35 -19.72
C PRO A 276 -19.27 19.14 -20.31
N ASP A 277 -19.71 17.90 -20.43
CA ASP A 277 -21.02 17.54 -20.96
C ASP A 277 -21.50 16.19 -20.41
N LYS A 278 -22.80 15.85 -20.66
CA LYS A 278 -23.43 14.61 -20.19
C LYS A 278 -22.79 13.34 -20.78
N GLY A 279 -22.40 13.40 -22.06
CA GLY A 279 -21.77 12.25 -22.73
C GLY A 279 -20.42 11.89 -22.09
N THR A 280 -19.61 12.91 -21.80
CA THR A 280 -18.35 12.76 -21.08
C THR A 280 -18.57 12.21 -19.67
N ALA A 281 -19.57 12.69 -18.91
CA ALA A 281 -19.88 12.17 -17.58
C ALA A 281 -20.17 10.67 -17.62
N ILE A 282 -21.03 10.22 -18.55
CA ILE A 282 -21.38 8.81 -18.73
C ILE A 282 -20.14 8.00 -19.15
N ALA A 283 -19.34 8.51 -20.09
CA ALA A 283 -18.15 7.84 -20.58
C ALA A 283 -17.09 7.65 -19.49
N VAL A 284 -16.89 8.65 -18.61
CA VAL A 284 -15.95 8.58 -17.47
C VAL A 284 -16.40 7.49 -16.51
N SER A 285 -17.68 7.46 -16.12
CA SER A 285 -18.23 6.44 -15.24
C SER A 285 -18.06 5.03 -15.81
N TYR A 286 -18.39 4.83 -17.07
CA TYR A 286 -18.25 3.53 -17.74
C TYR A 286 -16.78 3.07 -17.81
N GLN A 287 -15.87 3.97 -18.22
CA GLN A 287 -14.45 3.65 -18.35
C GLN A 287 -13.81 3.36 -16.99
N LEU A 288 -14.12 4.16 -15.95
CA LEU A 288 -13.61 3.92 -14.62
C LEU A 288 -13.96 2.51 -14.13
N ARG A 289 -15.23 2.10 -14.24
CA ARG A 289 -15.68 0.76 -13.85
C ARG A 289 -15.03 -0.36 -14.65
N ARG A 290 -14.79 -0.15 -15.95
CA ARG A 290 -14.15 -1.13 -16.82
C ARG A 290 -12.65 -1.29 -16.53
N ASP A 291 -11.96 -0.18 -16.27
CA ASP A 291 -10.50 -0.14 -16.16
C ASP A 291 -10.01 -0.41 -14.71
N LEU A 292 -10.90 -0.31 -13.71
CA LEU A 292 -10.59 -0.66 -12.34
C LEU A 292 -10.45 -2.18 -12.16
N PRO A 293 -9.44 -2.62 -11.39
CA PRO A 293 -9.34 -4.03 -11.01
C PRO A 293 -10.58 -4.49 -10.23
N THR A 294 -11.00 -5.72 -10.42
CA THR A 294 -12.25 -6.29 -9.87
C THR A 294 -12.37 -6.27 -8.34
N LEU A 295 -11.25 -6.11 -7.65
CA LEU A 295 -11.22 -6.00 -6.18
C LEU A 295 -11.74 -4.64 -5.68
N PHE A 296 -11.74 -3.61 -6.54
CA PHE A 296 -12.12 -2.26 -6.14
C PHE A 296 -13.61 -2.01 -6.38
N SER A 297 -14.23 -1.32 -5.43
CA SER A 297 -15.60 -0.80 -5.55
C SER A 297 -15.59 0.68 -5.91
N THR A 298 -16.62 1.16 -6.62
CA THR A 298 -16.74 2.57 -7.03
C THR A 298 -17.97 3.23 -6.47
N SER A 299 -17.80 4.50 -6.06
CA SER A 299 -18.89 5.45 -5.79
C SER A 299 -18.67 6.69 -6.64
N GLU A 300 -19.69 7.13 -7.35
CA GLU A 300 -19.56 8.16 -8.38
C GLU A 300 -20.59 9.29 -8.17
N SER A 301 -20.14 10.54 -8.26
CA SER A 301 -20.96 11.75 -8.18
C SER A 301 -20.46 12.75 -9.23
N ILE A 302 -20.74 12.48 -10.51
CA ILE A 302 -20.28 13.32 -11.62
C ILE A 302 -21.43 14.16 -12.13
N LYS A 303 -21.31 15.47 -11.96
CA LYS A 303 -22.20 16.49 -12.56
C LYS A 303 -21.67 16.86 -13.94
N TRP A 304 -22.49 17.49 -14.74
CA TRP A 304 -22.09 18.02 -16.05
C TRP A 304 -22.63 19.44 -16.25
N LYS A 305 -21.97 20.18 -17.14
CA LYS A 305 -22.46 21.48 -17.57
C LYS A 305 -23.60 21.25 -18.56
N GLU A 306 -24.78 21.81 -18.29
CA GLU A 306 -25.82 21.85 -19.29
C GLU A 306 -25.38 22.79 -20.41
N ALA A 307 -25.52 22.31 -21.66
CA ALA A 307 -25.30 23.19 -22.82
C ALA A 307 -26.25 24.39 -22.70
N ALA A 308 -25.70 25.59 -22.57
CA ALA A 308 -26.52 26.79 -22.67
C ALA A 308 -27.23 26.72 -24.06
N ILE A 309 -28.54 26.53 -24.04
CA ILE A 309 -29.32 26.61 -25.25
C ILE A 309 -29.10 28.05 -25.71
N SER A 310 -28.32 28.21 -26.78
CA SER A 310 -28.08 29.53 -27.34
C SER A 310 -29.46 30.08 -27.73
N ASN A 311 -29.92 31.12 -27.06
CA ASN A 311 -31.15 31.85 -27.39
C ASN A 311 -31.14 32.37 -28.84
N ASP A 312 -29.97 32.33 -29.51
CA ASP A 312 -29.81 32.68 -30.92
C ASP A 312 -30.50 31.69 -31.88
N VAL A 313 -30.55 30.39 -31.53
CA VAL A 313 -31.31 29.40 -32.32
C VAL A 313 -32.82 29.57 -32.09
N ALA A 314 -33.24 29.85 -30.87
CA ALA A 314 -34.64 30.13 -30.56
C ALA A 314 -35.14 31.42 -31.24
N SER A 315 -34.29 32.46 -31.25
CA SER A 315 -34.61 33.73 -31.91
C SER A 315 -34.63 33.65 -33.46
N ARG A 316 -33.91 32.70 -34.08
CA ARG A 316 -33.91 32.48 -35.54
C ARG A 316 -35.04 31.56 -36.00
N VAL A 317 -35.50 30.63 -35.18
CA VAL A 317 -36.53 29.65 -35.54
C VAL A 317 -37.95 30.20 -35.30
N VAL A 318 -38.16 30.95 -34.21
CA VAL A 318 -39.48 31.50 -33.87
C VAL A 318 -40.03 32.52 -34.91
N PRO A 319 -39.25 33.45 -35.47
CA PRO A 319 -39.74 34.32 -36.53
C PRO A 319 -40.16 33.56 -37.78
N ARG A 320 -39.39 32.56 -38.18
CA ARG A 320 -39.64 31.77 -39.41
C ARG A 320 -40.92 30.94 -39.32
N ILE A 321 -41.30 30.47 -38.14
CA ILE A 321 -42.58 29.77 -37.92
C ILE A 321 -43.74 30.75 -37.92
N LYS A 322 -43.60 31.97 -37.42
CA LYS A 322 -44.63 33.02 -37.49
C LYS A 322 -44.87 33.52 -38.91
N ASP A 323 -43.84 33.56 -39.74
CA ASP A 323 -43.97 33.96 -41.17
C ASP A 323 -44.63 32.87 -42.00
N LEU A 324 -44.40 31.56 -41.70
CA LEU A 324 -45.09 30.44 -42.32
C LEU A 324 -46.55 30.32 -41.91
N ALA A 325 -46.93 30.80 -40.74
CA ALA A 325 -48.33 30.82 -40.26
C ALA A 325 -49.17 32.01 -40.85
N ARG A 326 -48.53 32.99 -41.49
CA ARG A 326 -49.14 34.17 -42.06
C ARG A 326 -49.35 34.10 -43.62
N SER A 327 -48.88 33.06 -44.27
CA SER A 327 -49.17 32.86 -45.70
C SER A 327 -50.58 32.31 -45.85
N ASP A 328 -51.45 33.13 -46.32
CA ASP A 328 -52.85 32.80 -46.63
C ASP A 328 -52.98 31.50 -47.47
N GLY A 329 -53.74 30.61 -46.96
CA GLY A 329 -54.44 29.41 -47.46
C GLY A 329 -54.16 28.74 -48.80
N GLN A 330 -53.10 29.00 -49.56
CA GLN A 330 -52.74 28.34 -50.80
C GLN A 330 -51.30 27.86 -50.88
N GLY A 331 -50.94 26.98 -49.96
CA GLY A 331 -49.71 26.24 -50.05
C GLY A 331 -49.93 24.77 -50.36
N PRO A 332 -49.01 24.09 -51.07
CA PRO A 332 -49.18 22.68 -51.42
C PRO A 332 -49.35 21.83 -50.19
N ARG A 333 -50.41 21.02 -50.16
CA ARG A 333 -50.63 20.04 -49.03
C ARG A 333 -49.52 19.04 -49.07
N VAL A 334 -48.58 19.21 -48.11
CA VAL A 334 -47.57 18.19 -47.83
C VAL A 334 -48.29 17.03 -47.14
N LYS A 335 -48.40 15.90 -47.82
CA LYS A 335 -48.82 14.63 -47.20
C LYS A 335 -47.72 14.20 -46.26
N LEU A 336 -47.97 14.28 -44.98
CA LEU A 336 -47.14 13.66 -44.00
C LEU A 336 -47.12 12.15 -44.18
N PRO A 337 -45.95 11.48 -44.22
CA PRO A 337 -45.91 10.02 -44.26
C PRO A 337 -46.50 9.48 -42.97
N LYS A 338 -47.39 8.46 -43.07
CA LYS A 338 -47.91 7.72 -41.93
C LYS A 338 -46.72 7.15 -41.16
N LEU A 339 -46.54 7.61 -39.95
CA LEU A 339 -45.69 6.93 -38.98
C LEU A 339 -46.30 5.55 -38.69
N LEU A 340 -45.66 4.51 -39.11
CA LEU A 340 -45.95 3.14 -38.71
C LEU A 340 -45.70 3.01 -37.19
N PRO A 341 -46.57 2.37 -36.44
CA PRO A 341 -46.32 2.08 -35.01
C PRO A 341 -45.20 1.02 -34.92
N LEU A 342 -44.09 1.43 -34.36
CA LEU A 342 -43.05 0.55 -33.90
C LEU A 342 -43.37 0.20 -32.44
N PHE A 343 -44.13 -0.86 -32.25
CA PHE A 343 -44.13 -1.71 -31.06
C PHE A 343 -45.39 -2.57 -31.08
N ASP A 344 -45.27 -3.78 -31.60
CA ASP A 344 -46.10 -4.89 -31.16
C ASP A 344 -45.38 -5.59 -30.03
N SER A 345 -46.05 -5.69 -28.92
CA SER A 345 -45.73 -6.51 -27.77
C SER A 345 -46.13 -7.96 -28.11
N ASP A 346 -45.17 -8.89 -27.94
CA ASP A 346 -45.38 -10.25 -27.48
C ASP A 346 -44.14 -10.71 -26.71
#